data_5804f9d0ef498fb6a9192dbe2804a3cc
#
_entry.id   5804f9d0ef498fb6a9192dbe2804a3cc
#
_cell.length_a   1.000
_cell.length_b   1.000
_cell.length_c   1.000
_cell.angle_alpha   90.00
_cell.angle_beta   90.00
_cell.angle_gamma   90.00
#
_symmetry.space_group_name_H-M   'P 1'
#
loop_
_entity.id
_entity.type
_entity.pdbx_description
1 polymer ?
#
loop_
_entity_poly.entity_id
_entity_poly.type
_entity_poly.pdbx_seq_one_letter_code
_entity_poly.pdbx_strand_id
1 'polypeptide(L)'
;TCVGHGNRAFDVYRKICPAYIENISEIHRTEPYVYSQMIAGKDAKNFGEAKNSWLTGTAAWTFLNVSQAILGIQPDYDGLVVDPCIPSELSGFTITRKFRDVTYTIEVQNPNKSQKGISKLIVDGVTVDGNQIPYDASKKQVHVVAVLDA
;
A
#
# COMPACT_ATOMS: atom_id res chain seq x y z
N THR A 1 -7.27 5.46 3.56
CA THR A 1 -5.93 5.56 4.18
C THR A 1 -5.72 6.88 4.93
N CYS A 2 -5.92 8.03 4.31
CA CYS A 2 -5.66 9.35 4.93
C CYS A 2 -6.32 9.57 6.30
N VAL A 3 -7.50 8.99 6.53
CA VAL A 3 -8.25 9.09 7.80
C VAL A 3 -7.97 7.94 8.79
N GLY A 4 -6.96 7.11 8.54
CA GLY A 4 -6.52 6.06 9.45
C GLY A 4 -7.36 4.77 9.48
N HIS A 5 -8.32 4.60 8.58
CA HIS A 5 -9.18 3.40 8.53
C HIS A 5 -8.57 2.30 7.63
N GLY A 6 -7.54 1.59 8.11
CA GLY A 6 -6.82 0.56 7.34
C GLY A 6 -7.69 -0.62 6.91
N ASN A 7 -8.52 -1.13 7.81
CA ASN A 7 -9.47 -2.22 7.48
C ASN A 7 -10.37 -1.83 6.31
N ARG A 8 -10.92 -0.60 6.34
CA ARG A 8 -11.80 -0.11 5.28
C ARG A 8 -11.06 0.13 3.97
N ALA A 9 -9.86 0.68 4.03
CA ALA A 9 -9.03 0.92 2.86
C ALA A 9 -8.68 -0.39 2.14
N PHE A 10 -8.30 -1.41 2.90
CA PHE A 10 -7.99 -2.72 2.35
C PHE A 10 -9.23 -3.45 1.81
N ASP A 11 -10.38 -3.35 2.49
CA ASP A 11 -11.65 -3.90 2.00
C ASP A 11 -12.06 -3.30 0.64
N VAL A 12 -11.93 -1.98 0.48
CA VAL A 12 -12.18 -1.32 -0.81
C VAL A 12 -11.18 -1.77 -1.87
N TYR A 13 -9.90 -1.86 -1.53
CA TYR A 13 -8.88 -2.36 -2.45
C TYR A 13 -9.18 -3.78 -2.95
N ARG A 14 -9.53 -4.70 -2.05
CA ARG A 14 -9.88 -6.09 -2.41
C ARG A 14 -11.02 -6.19 -3.42
N LYS A 15 -11.98 -5.27 -3.36
CA LYS A 15 -13.15 -5.26 -4.26
C LYS A 15 -12.82 -4.88 -5.70
N ILE A 16 -11.69 -4.24 -5.93
CA ILE A 16 -11.26 -3.79 -7.27
C ILE A 16 -10.01 -4.52 -7.78
N CYS A 17 -9.32 -5.23 -6.90
CA CYS A 17 -8.08 -5.92 -7.27
C CYS A 17 -8.37 -7.19 -8.05
N PRO A 18 -7.81 -7.35 -9.27
CA PRO A 18 -8.06 -8.51 -10.14
C PRO A 18 -7.87 -9.86 -9.46
N ALA A 19 -6.85 -9.99 -8.60
CA ALA A 19 -6.57 -11.24 -7.88
C ALA A 19 -7.69 -11.69 -6.91
N TYR A 20 -8.58 -10.79 -6.51
CA TYR A 20 -9.68 -11.11 -5.57
C TYR A 20 -11.05 -11.25 -6.25
N ILE A 21 -11.12 -11.07 -7.57
CA ILE A 21 -12.37 -11.14 -8.33
C ILE A 21 -12.35 -12.24 -9.40
N GLU A 22 -11.35 -13.10 -9.38
CA GLU A 22 -11.17 -14.19 -10.33
C GLU A 22 -12.37 -15.16 -10.36
N ASN A 23 -12.94 -15.47 -9.19
CA ASN A 23 -14.09 -16.37 -9.05
C ASN A 23 -15.40 -15.80 -9.63
N ILE A 24 -15.44 -14.53 -10.00
CA ILE A 24 -16.58 -13.85 -10.63
C ILE A 24 -16.22 -13.30 -12.02
N SER A 25 -15.21 -13.85 -12.66
CA SER A 25 -14.71 -13.39 -13.97
C SER A 25 -15.78 -13.42 -15.05
N GLU A 26 -16.69 -14.38 -15.03
CA GLU A 26 -17.84 -14.48 -15.92
C GLU A 26 -18.80 -13.27 -15.85
N ILE A 27 -18.88 -12.66 -14.67
CA ILE A 27 -19.69 -11.45 -14.42
C ILE A 27 -18.87 -10.21 -14.75
N HIS A 28 -17.60 -10.20 -14.30
CA HIS A 28 -16.71 -9.05 -14.41
C HIS A 28 -16.30 -8.77 -15.87
N ARG A 29 -16.05 -9.80 -16.68
CA ARG A 29 -15.86 -9.73 -18.14
C ARG A 29 -14.70 -8.87 -18.65
N THR A 30 -13.73 -8.55 -17.82
CA THR A 30 -12.46 -7.96 -18.25
C THR A 30 -11.34 -8.96 -18.06
N GLU A 31 -10.17 -8.66 -18.58
CA GLU A 31 -9.00 -9.49 -18.40
C GLU A 31 -8.69 -9.63 -16.90
N PRO A 32 -8.42 -10.84 -16.39
CA PRO A 32 -8.32 -11.11 -14.95
C PRO A 32 -7.09 -10.50 -14.26
N TYR A 33 -6.25 -9.81 -15.01
CA TYR A 33 -5.01 -9.18 -14.53
C TYR A 33 -4.99 -7.65 -14.70
N VAL A 34 -6.10 -7.04 -15.11
CA VAL A 34 -6.18 -5.58 -15.31
C VAL A 34 -7.22 -4.92 -14.41
N TYR A 35 -6.94 -3.68 -14.03
CA TYR A 35 -7.91 -2.84 -13.33
C TYR A 35 -8.87 -2.19 -14.33
N SER A 36 -10.16 -2.28 -14.06
CA SER A 36 -11.18 -1.62 -14.85
C SER A 36 -11.42 -0.18 -14.39
N GLN A 37 -11.88 0.67 -15.31
CA GLN A 37 -12.29 2.05 -14.99
C GLN A 37 -13.64 2.10 -14.29
N MET A 38 -14.57 1.24 -14.72
CA MET A 38 -15.96 1.22 -14.26
C MET A 38 -16.39 -0.20 -13.94
N ILE A 39 -17.25 -0.32 -12.95
CA ILE A 39 -17.99 -1.54 -12.61
C ILE A 39 -19.45 -1.15 -12.44
N ALA A 40 -20.34 -1.85 -13.11
CA ALA A 40 -21.79 -1.60 -13.05
C ALA A 40 -22.30 -1.80 -11.62
N GLY A 41 -22.96 -0.79 -11.07
CA GLY A 41 -23.49 -0.80 -9.72
C GLY A 41 -24.73 -1.70 -9.54
N LYS A 42 -25.18 -1.83 -8.31
CA LYS A 42 -26.25 -2.77 -7.90
C LYS A 42 -27.59 -2.57 -8.62
N ASP A 43 -27.88 -1.36 -9.07
CA ASP A 43 -29.15 -1.03 -9.74
C ASP A 43 -29.05 -1.17 -11.27
N ALA A 44 -27.89 -1.54 -11.80
CA ALA A 44 -27.70 -1.75 -13.22
C ALA A 44 -28.16 -3.15 -13.65
N LYS A 45 -28.74 -3.25 -14.84
CA LYS A 45 -29.18 -4.54 -15.43
C LYS A 45 -28.02 -5.56 -15.54
N ASN A 46 -26.80 -5.06 -15.75
CA ASN A 46 -25.56 -5.83 -15.88
C ASN A 46 -24.68 -5.64 -14.63
N PHE A 47 -25.25 -5.68 -13.45
CA PHE A 47 -24.54 -5.54 -12.18
C PHE A 47 -23.26 -6.39 -12.12
N GLY A 48 -22.15 -5.77 -11.74
CA GLY A 48 -20.83 -6.40 -11.63
C GLY A 48 -20.01 -6.41 -12.93
N GLU A 49 -20.61 -6.11 -14.11
CA GLU A 49 -19.87 -6.03 -15.35
C GLU A 49 -18.93 -4.82 -15.36
N ALA A 50 -17.67 -5.06 -15.69
CA ALA A 50 -16.63 -4.04 -15.74
C ALA A 50 -16.36 -3.60 -17.20
N LYS A 51 -15.82 -2.40 -17.38
CA LYS A 51 -15.48 -1.82 -18.68
C LYS A 51 -14.22 -0.95 -18.63
N ASN A 52 -13.66 -0.72 -19.82
CA ASN A 52 -12.51 0.14 -20.05
C ASN A 52 -11.28 -0.31 -19.25
N SER A 53 -10.87 -1.56 -19.42
CA SER A 53 -9.78 -2.18 -18.69
C SER A 53 -8.41 -1.56 -19.00
N TRP A 54 -8.11 -1.26 -20.25
CA TRP A 54 -6.81 -0.76 -20.67
C TRP A 54 -6.72 0.78 -20.77
N LEU A 55 -7.82 1.45 -20.91
CA LEU A 55 -7.92 2.88 -21.16
C LEU A 55 -8.17 3.69 -19.88
N THR A 56 -7.40 3.40 -18.83
CA THR A 56 -7.68 3.99 -17.51
C THR A 56 -6.41 4.30 -16.72
N GLY A 57 -6.48 5.36 -15.93
CA GLY A 57 -5.50 5.65 -14.89
C GLY A 57 -5.63 4.78 -13.63
N THR A 58 -6.62 3.90 -13.54
CA THR A 58 -6.91 3.10 -12.34
C THR A 58 -5.71 2.26 -11.89
N ALA A 59 -4.99 1.63 -12.83
CA ALA A 59 -3.81 0.83 -12.52
C ALA A 59 -2.72 1.68 -11.84
N ALA A 60 -2.40 2.85 -12.38
CA ALA A 60 -1.41 3.75 -11.81
C ALA A 60 -1.84 4.28 -10.44
N TRP A 61 -3.10 4.72 -10.31
CA TRP A 61 -3.64 5.19 -9.04
C TRP A 61 -3.71 4.09 -7.99
N THR A 62 -4.06 2.86 -8.38
CA THR A 62 -4.08 1.73 -7.46
C THR A 62 -2.67 1.35 -7.02
N PHE A 63 -1.69 1.37 -7.92
CA PHE A 63 -0.28 1.17 -7.56
C PHE A 63 0.21 2.21 -6.55
N LEU A 64 -0.08 3.50 -6.77
CA LEU A 64 0.24 4.56 -5.81
C LEU A 64 -0.49 4.37 -4.48
N ASN A 65 -1.78 4.03 -4.51
CA ASN A 65 -2.56 3.77 -3.30
C ASN A 65 -1.99 2.61 -2.48
N VAL A 66 -1.64 1.50 -3.12
CA VAL A 66 -1.06 0.34 -2.42
C VAL A 66 0.33 0.69 -1.88
N SER A 67 1.23 1.19 -2.73
CA SER A 67 2.63 1.39 -2.35
C SER A 67 2.84 2.55 -1.37
N GLN A 68 2.12 3.66 -1.57
CA GLN A 68 2.35 4.89 -0.80
C GLN A 68 1.31 5.15 0.29
N ALA A 69 0.08 4.63 0.16
CA ALA A 69 -0.97 4.91 1.11
C ALA A 69 -1.32 3.70 2.00
N ILE A 70 -1.42 2.49 1.46
CA ILE A 70 -1.68 1.29 2.28
C ILE A 70 -0.38 0.82 2.92
N LEU A 71 0.64 0.49 2.12
CA LEU A 71 1.95 0.08 2.63
C LEU A 71 2.75 1.26 3.19
N GLY A 72 2.39 2.48 2.81
CA GLY A 72 2.84 3.70 3.45
C GLY A 72 4.30 4.09 3.21
N ILE A 73 4.93 3.61 2.12
CA ILE A 73 6.31 3.98 1.82
C ILE A 73 6.32 5.09 0.77
N GLN A 74 6.46 6.32 1.22
CA GLN A 74 6.31 7.52 0.39
C GLN A 74 7.67 8.18 0.13
N PRO A 75 8.01 8.45 -1.14
CA PRO A 75 9.17 9.28 -1.44
C PRO A 75 8.90 10.73 -1.04
N ASP A 76 9.88 11.33 -0.40
CA ASP A 76 9.90 12.74 -0.03
C ASP A 76 11.22 13.39 -0.48
N TYR A 77 11.29 14.71 -0.38
CA TYR A 77 12.46 15.46 -0.80
C TYR A 77 13.71 15.06 0.00
N ASP A 78 13.57 14.90 1.30
CA ASP A 78 14.67 14.60 2.23
C ASP A 78 14.86 13.09 2.50
N GLY A 79 14.03 12.22 1.90
CA GLY A 79 14.15 10.78 2.14
C GLY A 79 12.89 9.98 1.86
N LEU A 80 12.63 8.99 2.70
CA LEU A 80 11.40 8.17 2.63
C LEU A 80 10.57 8.37 3.90
N VAL A 81 9.29 8.58 3.74
CA VAL A 81 8.33 8.58 4.85
C VAL A 81 7.72 7.18 4.98
N VAL A 82 7.65 6.68 6.22
CA VAL A 82 7.00 5.40 6.56
C VAL A 82 5.73 5.70 7.34
N ASP A 83 4.57 5.58 6.69
CA ASP A 83 3.25 5.86 7.28
C ASP A 83 2.20 4.85 6.81
N PRO A 84 2.35 3.55 7.14
CA PRO A 84 1.42 2.51 6.71
C PRO A 84 0.03 2.71 7.29
N CYS A 85 -0.99 2.37 6.46
CA CYS A 85 -2.38 2.30 6.89
C CYS A 85 -2.95 0.95 6.46
N ILE A 86 -2.75 -0.06 7.30
CA ILE A 86 -2.95 -1.48 7.03
C ILE A 86 -4.14 -2.06 7.81
N PRO A 87 -4.69 -3.21 7.37
CA PRO A 87 -5.70 -3.90 8.18
C PRO A 87 -5.09 -4.42 9.48
N SER A 88 -5.88 -4.36 10.55
CA SER A 88 -5.46 -4.78 11.90
C SER A 88 -5.07 -6.26 12.00
N GLU A 89 -5.56 -7.09 11.08
CA GLU A 89 -5.20 -8.52 11.01
C GLU A 89 -3.79 -8.77 10.46
N LEU A 90 -3.18 -7.79 9.78
CA LEU A 90 -1.83 -7.90 9.24
C LEU A 90 -0.81 -7.61 10.35
N SER A 91 -0.06 -8.64 10.74
CA SER A 91 0.95 -8.55 11.83
C SER A 91 2.23 -7.81 11.44
N GLY A 92 2.45 -7.61 10.15
CA GLY A 92 3.61 -6.92 9.60
C GLY A 92 3.91 -7.35 8.18
N PHE A 93 4.91 -6.72 7.58
CA PHE A 93 5.39 -7.01 6.22
C PHE A 93 6.81 -6.48 6.03
N THR A 94 7.48 -6.96 5.00
CA THR A 94 8.80 -6.45 4.59
C THR A 94 8.74 -5.94 3.16
N ILE A 95 9.33 -4.77 2.93
CA ILE A 95 9.44 -4.16 1.60
C ILE A 95 10.91 -3.90 1.27
N THR A 96 11.29 -4.20 0.03
CA THR A 96 12.52 -3.69 -0.56
C THR A 96 12.19 -2.54 -1.49
N ARG A 97 12.71 -1.35 -1.20
CA ARG A 97 12.50 -0.14 -1.99
C ARG A 97 13.81 0.45 -2.46
N LYS A 98 13.98 0.59 -3.76
CA LYS A 98 15.06 1.43 -4.31
C LYS A 98 14.59 2.88 -4.37
N PHE A 99 15.34 3.76 -3.73
CA PHE A 99 15.08 5.19 -3.78
C PHE A 99 16.41 5.91 -4.04
N ARG A 100 16.47 6.64 -5.15
CA ARG A 100 17.71 7.16 -5.71
C ARG A 100 18.73 6.01 -5.88
N ASP A 101 19.93 6.12 -5.35
CA ASP A 101 20.98 5.09 -5.47
C ASP A 101 21.09 4.14 -4.25
N VAL A 102 20.12 4.22 -3.34
CA VAL A 102 20.09 3.45 -2.08
C VAL A 102 18.97 2.42 -2.13
N THR A 103 19.25 1.21 -1.67
CA THR A 103 18.25 0.15 -1.47
C THR A 103 17.87 0.07 0.00
N TYR A 104 16.60 0.26 0.29
CA TYR A 104 16.03 0.17 1.64
C TYR A 104 15.33 -1.16 1.82
N THR A 105 15.65 -1.89 2.89
CA THR A 105 14.87 -3.03 3.37
C THR A 105 14.11 -2.57 4.60
N ILE A 106 12.81 -2.43 4.47
CA ILE A 106 11.92 -1.85 5.49
C ILE A 106 11.05 -2.97 6.04
N GLU A 107 11.24 -3.31 7.30
CA GLU A 107 10.41 -4.23 8.06
C GLU A 107 9.40 -3.43 8.88
N VAL A 108 8.12 -3.65 8.63
CA VAL A 108 7.01 -3.08 9.39
C VAL A 108 6.45 -4.14 10.31
N GLN A 109 6.41 -3.86 11.61
CA GLN A 109 5.90 -4.71 12.66
C GLN A 109 4.61 -4.13 13.25
N ASN A 110 3.58 -4.96 13.44
CA ASN A 110 2.28 -4.55 13.96
C ASN A 110 1.85 -5.46 15.14
N PRO A 111 2.54 -5.40 16.27
CA PRO A 111 2.27 -6.29 17.42
C PRO A 111 0.90 -6.03 18.06
N ASN A 112 0.45 -4.77 18.03
CA ASN A 112 -0.79 -4.34 18.71
C ASN A 112 -2.00 -4.26 17.78
N LYS A 113 -1.88 -4.78 16.54
CA LYS A 113 -2.97 -4.79 15.55
C LYS A 113 -3.51 -3.38 15.23
N SER A 114 -2.64 -2.39 15.28
CA SER A 114 -2.96 -1.02 14.93
C SER A 114 -3.17 -0.88 13.42
N GLN A 115 -4.03 0.05 13.01
CA GLN A 115 -4.27 0.29 11.59
C GLN A 115 -3.35 1.37 11.01
N LYS A 116 -2.83 2.26 11.85
CA LYS A 116 -1.97 3.39 11.48
C LYS A 116 -1.17 3.87 12.70
N GLY A 117 -0.14 4.65 12.45
CA GLY A 117 0.71 5.25 13.49
C GLY A 117 2.01 4.50 13.73
N ILE A 118 3.13 5.20 13.54
CA ILE A 118 4.46 4.69 13.86
C ILE A 118 4.84 5.16 15.27
N SER A 119 5.05 4.22 16.18
CA SER A 119 5.53 4.50 17.53
C SER A 119 7.05 4.50 17.61
N LYS A 120 7.71 3.75 16.73
CA LYS A 120 9.16 3.63 16.73
C LYS A 120 9.69 3.40 15.31
N LEU A 121 10.72 4.16 14.94
CA LEU A 121 11.47 4.00 13.71
C LEU A 121 12.94 3.76 14.05
N ILE A 122 13.52 2.69 13.51
CA ILE A 122 14.94 2.33 13.71
C ILE A 122 15.57 2.24 12.32
N VAL A 123 16.64 3.00 12.09
CA VAL A 123 17.40 3.04 10.84
C VAL A 123 18.83 2.57 11.12
N ASP A 124 19.24 1.46 10.53
CA ASP A 124 20.55 0.82 10.76
C ASP A 124 20.89 0.63 12.25
N GLY A 125 19.89 0.26 13.05
CA GLY A 125 20.05 0.05 14.49
C GLY A 125 19.94 1.31 15.37
N VAL A 126 19.78 2.50 14.78
CA VAL A 126 19.63 3.76 15.49
C VAL A 126 18.18 4.21 15.49
N THR A 127 17.62 4.54 16.65
CA THR A 127 16.26 5.10 16.74
C THR A 127 16.23 6.52 16.19
N VAL A 128 15.25 6.78 15.32
CA VAL A 128 15.01 8.08 14.69
C VAL A 128 13.66 8.62 15.16
N ASP A 129 13.59 9.90 15.45
CA ASP A 129 12.34 10.57 15.82
C ASP A 129 11.43 10.74 14.60
N GLY A 130 10.12 10.53 14.83
CA GLY A 130 9.13 10.63 13.78
C GLY A 130 9.09 9.39 12.86
N ASN A 131 8.70 9.59 11.61
CA ASN A 131 8.47 8.53 10.64
C ASN A 131 9.23 8.73 9.31
N GLN A 132 10.22 9.61 9.28
CA GLN A 132 11.03 9.90 8.10
C GLN A 132 12.41 9.25 8.18
N ILE A 133 12.77 8.51 7.15
CA ILE A 133 14.10 7.93 6.96
C ILE A 133 14.92 8.95 6.16
N PRO A 134 15.93 9.58 6.74
CA PRO A 134 16.75 10.57 6.03
C PRO A 134 17.54 9.89 4.89
N TYR A 135 17.65 10.58 3.76
CA TYR A 135 18.48 10.13 2.66
C TYR A 135 19.96 10.38 2.92
N ASP A 136 20.78 9.35 2.74
CA ASP A 136 22.24 9.42 2.84
C ASP A 136 22.86 8.84 1.56
N ALA A 137 23.44 9.71 0.73
CA ALA A 137 24.07 9.34 -0.53
C ALA A 137 25.32 8.46 -0.39
N SER A 138 25.93 8.41 0.80
CA SER A 138 27.10 7.57 1.08
C SER A 138 26.74 6.08 1.23
N LYS A 139 25.48 5.78 1.51
CA LYS A 139 24.98 4.42 1.73
C LYS A 139 24.54 3.77 0.42
N LYS A 140 24.65 2.46 0.34
CA LYS A 140 24.12 1.64 -0.74
C LYS A 140 22.93 0.79 -0.30
N GLN A 141 22.94 0.43 0.97
CA GLN A 141 21.87 -0.36 1.61
C GLN A 141 21.54 0.26 2.98
N VAL A 142 20.27 0.26 3.32
CA VAL A 142 19.76 0.74 4.61
C VAL A 142 18.73 -0.26 5.11
N HIS A 143 18.86 -0.68 6.35
CA HIS A 143 17.88 -1.53 7.04
C HIS A 143 17.02 -0.71 7.98
N VAL A 144 15.70 -0.89 7.88
CA VAL A 144 14.73 -0.10 8.65
C VAL A 144 13.75 -1.04 9.35
N VAL A 145 13.50 -0.77 10.62
CA VAL A 145 12.41 -1.39 11.38
C VAL A 145 11.44 -0.31 11.84
N ALA A 146 10.19 -0.44 11.47
CA ALA A 146 9.11 0.46 11.85
C ALA A 146 8.05 -0.29 12.64
N VAL A 147 7.70 0.19 13.82
CA VAL A 147 6.72 -0.44 14.70
C VAL A 147 5.45 0.41 14.73
N LEU A 148 4.31 -0.22 14.40
CA LEU A 148 3.00 0.39 14.55
C LEU A 148 2.49 0.21 15.99
N ASP A 149 2.06 1.30 16.57
CA ASP A 149 1.40 1.31 17.87
C ASP A 149 0.68 2.67 18.06
N ALA A 150 -0.63 2.70 17.83
CA ALA A 150 -1.47 3.89 18.01
C ALA A 150 -2.83 3.52 18.61
#